data_71146bed74872756186e021975b2cd9f
#
_entry.id   71146bed74872756186e021975b2cd9f
#
_cell.length_a   1.000
_cell.length_b   1.000
_cell.length_c   1.000
_cell.angle_alpha   90.00
_cell.angle_beta   90.00
_cell.angle_gamma   90.00
#
_symmetry.space_group_name_H-M   'P 1'
#
loop_
_entity.id
_entity.type
_entity.pdbx_description
1 polymer ?
#
loop_
_entity_poly.entity_id
_entity_poly.type
_entity_poly.pdbx_seq_one_letter_code
_entity_poly.pdbx_strand_id
1 'polypeptide(L)'
;PNSRRQRQMCIRDRYQLSEHATLHVTGDLVMLETVLKGLTTTQIESTAISLIVSFLVLFVLTRRIMPAIIVLFPVGIASLWVVGSMALIGLKWNVLTVMVTALTLGIGIDYSIHMWRRFEVELQKRGDHWGALKEALDTTGVALMLSATTTMAGFAVLLFSPMPIIQDFGLITAITVLFSLVLALMVLPCLLYTSPSPRDRVRS
;
A
#
# COMPACT_ATOMS: atom_id res chain seq x y z
N PRO A 1 28.54 27.58 8.68
CA PRO A 1 27.43 26.73 8.26
C PRO A 1 26.07 27.39 8.30
N ASN A 2 25.93 28.59 8.88
CA ASN A 2 24.63 29.25 9.10
C ASN A 2 24.23 30.27 8.01
N SER A 3 25.03 30.48 6.98
CA SER A 3 24.84 31.61 6.06
C SER A 3 23.65 31.43 5.06
N ARG A 4 23.24 30.22 4.77
CA ARG A 4 22.11 29.99 3.85
C ARG A 4 20.75 30.17 4.53
N ARG A 5 20.58 29.71 5.77
CA ARG A 5 19.32 29.92 6.53
C ARG A 5 19.11 31.38 6.88
N GLN A 6 20.20 32.10 7.25
CA GLN A 6 20.13 33.54 7.52
C GLN A 6 19.77 34.35 6.29
N ARG A 7 20.27 34.02 5.09
CA ARG A 7 19.89 34.71 3.83
C ARG A 7 18.43 34.50 3.47
N GLN A 8 17.88 33.28 3.68
CA GLN A 8 16.47 33.03 3.44
C GLN A 8 15.56 33.75 4.45
N MET A 9 16.00 33.88 5.71
CA MET A 9 15.28 34.62 6.74
C MET A 9 15.29 36.13 6.47
N CYS A 10 16.43 36.71 6.07
CA CYS A 10 16.56 38.13 5.74
C CYS A 10 15.79 38.56 4.48
N ILE A 11 15.56 37.66 3.53
CA ILE A 11 14.74 37.97 2.34
C ILE A 11 13.26 38.02 2.74
N ARG A 12 12.84 37.18 3.66
CA ARG A 12 11.45 37.13 4.13
C ARG A 12 11.06 38.34 4.98
N ASP A 13 11.97 38.87 5.80
CA ASP A 13 11.69 39.99 6.70
C ASP A 13 11.79 41.39 6.04
N ARG A 14 12.37 41.47 4.83
CA ARG A 14 12.61 42.77 4.18
C ARG A 14 11.42 43.30 3.36
N TYR A 15 10.36 42.51 3.18
CA TYR A 15 9.18 42.91 2.39
C TYR A 15 7.89 42.89 3.21
N GLN A 16 7.89 43.53 4.37
CA GLN A 16 6.63 44.00 4.97
C GLN A 16 6.17 45.26 4.21
N LEU A 17 5.58 45.05 3.05
CA LEU A 17 4.88 46.08 2.31
C LEU A 17 3.43 46.07 2.76
N SER A 18 3.03 47.09 3.57
CA SER A 18 1.68 47.47 3.95
C SER A 18 0.62 46.39 4.22
N GLU A 19 -0.32 46.65 5.11
CA GLU A 19 -1.38 45.70 5.59
C GLU A 19 -2.26 45.07 4.50
N HIS A 20 -2.08 45.39 3.24
CA HIS A 20 -2.94 44.97 2.14
C HIS A 20 -2.20 44.27 0.98
N ALA A 21 -0.89 44.03 1.08
CA ALA A 21 -0.13 43.37 0.04
C ALA A 21 0.56 42.12 0.59
N THR A 22 0.10 40.94 0.17
CA THR A 22 0.78 39.64 0.41
C THR A 22 1.76 39.38 -0.71
N LEU A 23 3.05 39.38 -0.39
CA LEU A 23 4.10 39.03 -1.34
C LEU A 23 4.25 37.50 -1.38
N HIS A 24 3.84 36.87 -2.46
CA HIS A 24 4.11 35.45 -2.71
C HIS A 24 5.48 35.31 -3.40
N VAL A 25 6.46 34.80 -2.68
CA VAL A 25 7.74 34.41 -3.28
C VAL A 25 7.49 33.15 -4.11
N THR A 26 7.47 33.29 -5.42
CA THR A 26 7.37 32.18 -6.37
C THR A 26 8.75 31.89 -6.94
N GLY A 27 9.18 30.63 -6.85
CA GLY A 27 10.41 30.15 -7.46
C GLY A 27 10.40 28.63 -7.45
N ASP A 28 11.09 27.99 -8.37
CA ASP A 28 11.11 26.53 -8.56
C ASP A 28 11.39 25.77 -7.25
N LEU A 29 12.26 26.30 -6.39
CA LEU A 29 12.57 25.68 -5.10
C LEU A 29 11.46 25.78 -4.07
N VAL A 30 10.72 26.90 -4.04
CA VAL A 30 9.59 27.10 -3.12
C VAL A 30 8.39 26.26 -3.58
N MET A 31 8.18 26.22 -4.89
CA MET A 31 7.14 25.39 -5.48
C MET A 31 7.43 23.90 -5.23
N LEU A 32 8.67 23.47 -5.39
CA LEU A 32 9.09 22.08 -5.12
C LEU A 32 8.88 21.72 -3.63
N GLU A 33 9.27 22.57 -2.70
CA GLU A 33 9.07 22.34 -1.26
C GLU A 33 7.58 22.23 -0.90
N THR A 34 6.75 23.10 -1.46
CA THR A 34 5.31 23.09 -1.23
C THR A 34 4.65 21.83 -1.79
N VAL A 35 5.05 21.45 -3.01
CA VAL A 35 4.55 20.22 -3.66
C VAL A 35 4.98 18.99 -2.87
N LEU A 36 6.25 18.88 -2.46
CA LEU A 36 6.73 17.72 -1.68
C LEU A 36 6.03 17.60 -0.31
N LYS A 37 5.82 18.71 0.40
CA LYS A 37 5.05 18.70 1.64
C LYS A 37 3.59 18.31 1.41
N GLY A 38 2.98 18.87 0.37
CA GLY A 38 1.61 18.53 -0.02
C GLY A 38 1.47 17.04 -0.36
N LEU A 39 2.40 16.48 -1.13
CA LEU A 39 2.40 15.06 -1.50
C LEU A 39 2.48 14.14 -0.27
N THR A 40 3.37 14.42 0.68
CA THR A 40 3.53 13.57 1.87
C THR A 40 2.30 13.63 2.78
N THR A 41 1.72 14.80 3.00
CA THR A 41 0.51 14.97 3.82
C THR A 41 -0.69 14.27 3.15
N THR A 42 -0.91 14.53 1.87
CA THR A 42 -1.98 13.90 1.09
C THR A 42 -1.83 12.38 1.04
N GLN A 43 -0.59 11.88 0.99
CA GLN A 43 -0.30 10.45 0.99
C GLN A 43 -0.76 9.77 2.28
N ILE A 44 -0.44 10.34 3.44
CA ILE A 44 -0.84 9.79 4.73
C ILE A 44 -2.37 9.82 4.89
N GLU A 45 -2.99 10.93 4.57
CA GLU A 45 -4.44 11.10 4.64
C GLU A 45 -5.17 10.13 3.70
N SER A 46 -4.76 10.05 2.44
CA SER A 46 -5.39 9.17 1.46
C SER A 46 -5.18 7.70 1.79
N THR A 47 -4.02 7.31 2.31
CA THR A 47 -3.76 5.93 2.76
C THR A 47 -4.66 5.58 3.96
N ALA A 48 -4.79 6.46 4.94
CA ALA A 48 -5.65 6.24 6.10
C ALA A 48 -7.14 6.12 5.69
N ILE A 49 -7.61 7.03 4.83
CA ILE A 49 -8.98 6.99 4.31
C ILE A 49 -9.23 5.70 3.54
N SER A 50 -8.30 5.30 2.66
CA SER A 50 -8.41 4.06 1.88
C SER A 50 -8.47 2.82 2.77
N LEU A 51 -7.68 2.74 3.83
CA LEU A 51 -7.72 1.64 4.79
C LEU A 51 -9.05 1.60 5.56
N ILE A 52 -9.56 2.76 5.98
CA ILE A 52 -10.85 2.86 6.68
C ILE A 52 -12.00 2.43 5.76
N VAL A 53 -12.04 2.94 4.53
CA VAL A 53 -13.06 2.58 3.55
C VAL A 53 -13.00 1.10 3.22
N SER A 54 -11.81 0.55 3.00
CA SER A 54 -11.60 -0.88 2.74
C SER A 54 -12.05 -1.74 3.92
N PHE A 55 -11.76 -1.30 5.15
CA PHE A 55 -12.25 -1.98 6.36
C PHE A 55 -13.78 -1.98 6.43
N LEU A 56 -14.41 -0.84 6.16
CA LEU A 56 -15.88 -0.73 6.17
C LEU A 56 -16.52 -1.61 5.10
N VAL A 57 -15.98 -1.61 3.88
CA VAL A 57 -16.47 -2.47 2.79
C VAL A 57 -16.33 -3.95 3.17
N LEU A 58 -15.17 -4.37 3.67
CA LEU A 58 -14.96 -5.73 4.12
C LEU A 58 -15.88 -6.11 5.28
N PHE A 59 -16.07 -5.22 6.24
CA PHE A 59 -16.98 -5.43 7.36
C PHE A 59 -18.43 -5.61 6.89
N VAL A 60 -18.89 -4.79 5.95
CA VAL A 60 -20.25 -4.91 5.39
C VAL A 60 -20.43 -6.22 4.64
N LEU A 61 -19.43 -6.62 3.83
CA LEU A 61 -19.47 -7.85 3.03
C LEU A 61 -19.41 -9.11 3.89
N THR A 62 -18.55 -9.12 4.91
CA THR A 62 -18.32 -10.29 5.77
C THR A 62 -19.25 -10.33 6.98
N ARG A 63 -19.81 -9.18 7.35
CA ARG A 63 -20.58 -8.94 8.58
C ARG A 63 -19.85 -9.40 9.85
N ARG A 64 -18.53 -9.50 9.80
CA ARG A 64 -17.68 -9.94 10.92
C ARG A 64 -16.42 -9.09 10.95
N ILE A 65 -16.00 -8.67 12.15
CA ILE A 65 -14.80 -7.81 12.31
C ILE A 65 -13.51 -8.61 12.10
N MET A 66 -13.45 -9.85 12.59
CA MET A 66 -12.24 -10.69 12.54
C MET A 66 -11.71 -10.90 11.11
N PRO A 67 -12.50 -11.34 10.13
CA PRO A 67 -12.02 -11.49 8.76
C PRO A 67 -11.53 -10.18 8.15
N ALA A 68 -12.18 -9.06 8.45
CA ALA A 68 -11.77 -7.76 7.93
C ALA A 68 -10.37 -7.37 8.44
N ILE A 69 -10.08 -7.60 9.72
CA ILE A 69 -8.75 -7.36 10.29
C ILE A 69 -7.70 -8.30 9.68
N ILE A 70 -8.02 -9.60 9.58
CA ILE A 70 -7.09 -10.62 9.05
C ILE A 70 -6.71 -10.32 7.60
N VAL A 71 -7.66 -9.88 6.78
CA VAL A 71 -7.43 -9.52 5.37
C VAL A 71 -6.62 -8.23 5.24
N LEU A 72 -6.87 -7.23 6.09
CA LEU A 72 -6.17 -5.93 6.00
C LEU A 72 -4.77 -5.95 6.62
N PHE A 73 -4.50 -6.85 7.56
CA PHE A 73 -3.21 -6.90 8.24
C PHE A 73 -2.01 -7.10 7.29
N PRO A 74 -2.02 -8.09 6.36
CA PRO A 74 -0.95 -8.24 5.37
C PRO A 74 -0.79 -7.02 4.47
N VAL A 75 -1.89 -6.36 4.12
CA VAL A 75 -1.90 -5.17 3.25
C VAL A 75 -1.22 -3.98 3.95
N GLY A 76 -1.47 -3.81 5.25
CA GLY A 76 -0.78 -2.80 6.05
C GLY A 76 0.74 -3.04 6.09
N ILE A 77 1.17 -4.30 6.28
CA ILE A 77 2.59 -4.67 6.24
C ILE A 77 3.18 -4.43 4.84
N ALA A 78 2.45 -4.80 3.77
CA ALA A 78 2.89 -4.54 2.40
C ALA A 78 3.17 -3.05 2.16
N SER A 79 2.27 -2.18 2.61
CA SER A 79 2.41 -0.73 2.48
C SER A 79 3.66 -0.21 3.20
N LEU A 80 3.95 -0.70 4.41
CA LEU A 80 5.16 -0.35 5.15
C LEU A 80 6.43 -0.85 4.45
N TRP A 81 6.41 -2.05 3.90
CA TRP A 81 7.55 -2.62 3.17
C TRP A 81 7.84 -1.87 1.87
N VAL A 82 6.80 -1.43 1.16
CA VAL A 82 6.96 -0.61 -0.05
C VAL A 82 7.62 0.72 0.29
N VAL A 83 7.14 1.43 1.30
CA VAL A 83 7.75 2.69 1.74
C VAL A 83 9.19 2.46 2.23
N GLY A 84 9.44 1.39 2.98
CA GLY A 84 10.77 1.00 3.44
C GLY A 84 11.72 0.69 2.27
N SER A 85 11.25 -0.04 1.25
CA SER A 85 12.07 -0.37 0.07
C SER A 85 12.41 0.87 -0.76
N MET A 86 11.49 1.82 -0.89
CA MET A 86 11.77 3.11 -1.54
C MET A 86 12.90 3.88 -0.83
N ALA A 87 12.86 3.90 0.51
CA ALA A 87 13.89 4.55 1.31
C ALA A 87 15.26 3.85 1.17
N LEU A 88 15.28 2.51 1.14
CA LEU A 88 16.51 1.72 0.97
C LEU A 88 17.15 1.87 -0.40
N ILE A 89 16.36 1.93 -1.45
CA ILE A 89 16.83 2.09 -2.84
C ILE A 89 17.20 3.56 -3.14
N GLY A 90 16.77 4.50 -2.28
CA GLY A 90 17.03 5.92 -2.47
C GLY A 90 16.13 6.56 -3.54
N LEU A 91 14.96 5.97 -3.81
CA LEU A 91 13.99 6.51 -4.74
C LEU A 91 13.40 7.82 -4.23
N LYS A 92 13.34 8.82 -5.11
CA LYS A 92 12.76 10.11 -4.77
C LYS A 92 11.25 10.07 -4.80
N TRP A 93 10.62 10.69 -3.83
CA TRP A 93 9.18 10.91 -3.82
C TRP A 93 8.79 11.79 -5.01
N ASN A 94 7.90 11.28 -5.84
CA ASN A 94 7.31 12.01 -6.95
C ASN A 94 5.81 11.63 -7.08
N VAL A 95 5.09 12.31 -7.95
CA VAL A 95 3.64 12.08 -8.13
C VAL A 95 3.32 10.63 -8.48
N LEU A 96 4.15 9.98 -9.30
CA LEU A 96 3.93 8.59 -9.71
C LEU A 96 4.19 7.61 -8.57
N THR A 97 5.25 7.82 -7.76
CA THR A 97 5.54 6.94 -6.62
C THR A 97 4.50 7.04 -5.50
N VAL A 98 3.86 8.21 -5.35
CA VAL A 98 2.71 8.37 -4.45
C VAL A 98 1.52 7.51 -4.91
N MET A 99 1.27 7.40 -6.20
CA MET A 99 0.20 6.55 -6.73
C MET A 99 0.44 5.06 -6.45
N VAL A 100 1.70 4.62 -6.33
CA VAL A 100 2.02 3.19 -6.05
C VAL A 100 1.44 2.72 -4.71
N THR A 101 1.42 3.57 -3.69
CA THR A 101 0.84 3.18 -2.39
C THR A 101 -0.67 2.94 -2.49
N ALA A 102 -1.39 3.70 -3.30
CA ALA A 102 -2.80 3.42 -3.58
C ALA A 102 -2.97 2.09 -4.34
N LEU A 103 -2.09 1.81 -5.31
CA LEU A 103 -2.06 0.52 -6.02
C LEU A 103 -1.74 -0.63 -5.06
N THR A 104 -0.81 -0.44 -4.11
CA THR A 104 -0.47 -1.44 -3.09
C THR A 104 -1.69 -1.86 -2.30
N LEU A 105 -2.49 -0.89 -1.85
CA LEU A 105 -3.71 -1.15 -1.10
C LEU A 105 -4.72 -1.93 -1.97
N GLY A 106 -4.98 -1.49 -3.21
CA GLY A 106 -5.93 -2.15 -4.11
C GLY A 106 -5.53 -3.59 -4.41
N ILE A 107 -4.34 -3.81 -4.95
CA ILE A 107 -3.85 -5.15 -5.33
C ILE A 107 -3.69 -6.06 -4.11
N GLY A 108 -3.18 -5.52 -3.00
CA GLY A 108 -2.97 -6.30 -1.77
C GLY A 108 -4.27 -6.77 -1.15
N ILE A 109 -5.31 -5.94 -1.15
CA ILE A 109 -6.64 -6.29 -0.67
C ILE A 109 -7.25 -7.39 -1.55
N ASP A 110 -7.16 -7.27 -2.88
CA ASP A 110 -7.70 -8.25 -3.81
C ASP A 110 -7.10 -9.64 -3.59
N TYR A 111 -5.77 -9.74 -3.48
CA TYR A 111 -5.10 -11.02 -3.20
C TYR A 111 -5.53 -11.61 -1.87
N SER A 112 -5.62 -10.79 -0.84
CA SER A 112 -6.01 -11.21 0.50
C SER A 112 -7.48 -11.65 0.58
N ILE A 113 -8.40 -10.93 -0.09
CA ILE A 113 -9.82 -11.28 -0.15
C ILE A 113 -10.02 -12.61 -0.88
N HIS A 114 -9.41 -12.80 -2.05
CA HIS A 114 -9.56 -14.01 -2.84
C HIS A 114 -9.07 -15.24 -2.06
N MET A 115 -7.91 -15.13 -1.40
CA MET A 115 -7.36 -16.19 -0.58
C MET A 115 -8.23 -16.50 0.63
N TRP A 116 -8.69 -15.48 1.36
CA TRP A 116 -9.58 -15.64 2.49
C TRP A 116 -10.92 -16.29 2.12
N ARG A 117 -11.56 -15.81 1.05
CA ARG A 117 -12.84 -16.35 0.58
C ARG A 117 -12.71 -17.82 0.18
N ARG A 118 -11.67 -18.18 -0.53
CA ARG A 118 -11.42 -19.58 -0.90
C ARG A 118 -11.24 -20.45 0.33
N PHE A 119 -10.42 -20.02 1.28
CA PHE A 119 -10.24 -20.73 2.54
C PHE A 119 -11.57 -20.91 3.30
N GLU A 120 -12.40 -19.87 3.41
CA GLU A 120 -13.70 -19.95 4.09
C GLU A 120 -14.64 -21.00 3.45
N VAL A 121 -14.71 -21.00 2.12
CA VAL A 121 -15.53 -21.95 1.37
C VAL A 121 -15.05 -23.39 1.59
N GLU A 122 -13.73 -23.62 1.50
CA GLU A 122 -13.19 -24.96 1.70
C GLU A 122 -13.29 -25.44 3.17
N LEU A 123 -13.16 -24.52 4.12
CA LEU A 123 -13.36 -24.83 5.53
C LEU A 123 -14.81 -25.25 5.83
N GLN A 124 -15.78 -24.61 5.20
CA GLN A 124 -17.18 -25.01 5.34
C GLN A 124 -17.46 -26.40 4.76
N LYS A 125 -16.81 -26.76 3.66
CA LYS A 125 -16.99 -28.07 3.00
C LYS A 125 -16.30 -29.21 3.76
N ARG A 126 -15.05 -29.00 4.19
CA ARG A 126 -14.18 -30.05 4.74
C ARG A 126 -14.25 -30.14 6.26
N GLY A 127 -14.49 -29.03 6.94
CA GLY A 127 -14.48 -28.96 8.40
C GLY A 127 -13.10 -29.04 9.05
N ASP A 128 -12.03 -29.18 8.24
CA ASP A 128 -10.63 -29.23 8.65
C ASP A 128 -9.85 -28.00 8.15
N HIS A 129 -9.14 -27.33 9.07
CA HIS A 129 -8.38 -26.12 8.77
C HIS A 129 -7.20 -26.37 7.83
N TRP A 130 -6.47 -27.47 8.06
CA TRP A 130 -5.30 -27.78 7.25
C TRP A 130 -5.66 -28.16 5.81
N GLY A 131 -6.65 -29.03 5.65
CA GLY A 131 -7.14 -29.42 4.32
C GLY A 131 -7.73 -28.26 3.54
N ALA A 132 -8.49 -27.38 4.21
CA ALA A 132 -9.04 -26.17 3.60
C ALA A 132 -7.95 -25.20 3.15
N LEU A 133 -6.92 -25.01 3.98
CA LEU A 133 -5.79 -24.13 3.67
C LEU A 133 -4.99 -24.65 2.49
N LYS A 134 -4.67 -25.94 2.49
CA LYS A 134 -3.94 -26.60 1.40
C LYS A 134 -4.69 -26.44 0.07
N GLU A 135 -5.97 -26.72 0.04
CA GLU A 135 -6.80 -26.56 -1.17
C GLU A 135 -6.88 -25.11 -1.66
N ALA A 136 -6.98 -24.15 -0.72
CA ALA A 136 -6.98 -22.74 -1.07
C ALA A 136 -5.65 -22.30 -1.70
N LEU A 137 -4.51 -22.79 -1.18
CA LEU A 137 -3.18 -22.54 -1.74
C LEU A 137 -3.00 -23.20 -3.10
N ASP A 138 -3.38 -24.49 -3.24
CA ASP A 138 -3.19 -25.26 -4.46
C ASP A 138 -4.06 -24.73 -5.63
N THR A 139 -5.19 -24.10 -5.33
CA THR A 139 -6.10 -23.55 -6.36
C THR A 139 -5.93 -22.04 -6.53
N THR A 140 -6.33 -21.28 -5.53
CA THR A 140 -6.31 -19.81 -5.59
C THR A 140 -4.90 -19.25 -5.49
N GLY A 141 -4.02 -19.86 -4.68
CA GLY A 141 -2.63 -19.46 -4.59
C GLY A 141 -1.89 -19.53 -5.92
N VAL A 142 -2.10 -20.61 -6.69
CA VAL A 142 -1.52 -20.76 -8.04
C VAL A 142 -2.07 -19.71 -9.00
N ALA A 143 -3.38 -19.46 -8.97
CA ALA A 143 -4.00 -18.41 -9.80
C ALA A 143 -3.45 -17.01 -9.46
N LEU A 144 -3.26 -16.70 -8.17
CA LEU A 144 -2.68 -15.43 -7.73
C LEU A 144 -1.21 -15.30 -8.16
N MET A 145 -0.41 -16.40 -8.11
CA MET A 145 0.97 -16.38 -8.60
C MET A 145 1.04 -16.09 -10.10
N LEU A 146 0.18 -16.70 -10.91
CA LEU A 146 0.12 -16.44 -12.35
C LEU A 146 -0.27 -14.97 -12.63
N SER A 147 -1.31 -14.47 -11.97
CA SER A 147 -1.75 -13.07 -12.09
C SER A 147 -0.66 -12.09 -11.68
N ALA A 148 -0.01 -12.32 -10.55
CA ALA A 148 1.07 -11.46 -10.06
C ALA A 148 2.27 -11.48 -11.02
N THR A 149 2.65 -12.65 -11.55
CA THR A 149 3.77 -12.77 -12.50
C THR A 149 3.50 -11.98 -13.78
N THR A 150 2.31 -12.08 -14.35
CA THR A 150 1.94 -11.31 -15.54
C THR A 150 1.91 -9.81 -15.26
N THR A 151 1.41 -9.40 -14.10
CA THR A 151 1.38 -8.00 -13.69
C THR A 151 2.80 -7.46 -13.47
N MET A 152 3.67 -8.20 -12.77
CA MET A 152 5.08 -7.82 -12.60
C MET A 152 5.81 -7.71 -13.93
N ALA A 153 5.59 -8.65 -14.85
CA ALA A 153 6.17 -8.59 -16.20
C ALA A 153 5.71 -7.35 -16.96
N GLY A 154 4.43 -6.99 -16.87
CA GLY A 154 3.89 -5.77 -17.48
C GLY A 154 4.55 -4.50 -16.94
N PHE A 155 4.72 -4.37 -15.62
CA PHE A 155 5.38 -3.22 -15.01
C PHE A 155 6.91 -3.24 -15.24
N ALA A 156 7.53 -4.43 -15.34
CA ALA A 156 8.96 -4.54 -15.65
C ALA A 156 9.30 -3.98 -17.05
N VAL A 157 8.38 -3.99 -17.99
CA VAL A 157 8.58 -3.35 -19.30
C VAL A 157 8.85 -1.84 -19.16
N LEU A 158 8.30 -1.18 -18.15
CA LEU A 158 8.54 0.25 -17.91
C LEU A 158 9.99 0.57 -17.54
N LEU A 159 10.78 -0.42 -17.10
CA LEU A 159 12.23 -0.26 -16.84
C LEU A 159 13.03 0.11 -18.11
N PHE A 160 12.49 -0.20 -19.27
CA PHE A 160 13.12 0.15 -20.56
C PHE A 160 12.68 1.54 -21.07
N SER A 161 11.89 2.28 -20.31
CA SER A 161 11.48 3.64 -20.68
C SER A 161 12.67 4.58 -20.69
N PRO A 162 12.75 5.56 -21.62
CA PRO A 162 13.77 6.60 -21.59
C PRO A 162 13.62 7.61 -20.45
N MET A 163 12.48 7.60 -19.74
CA MET A 163 12.17 8.53 -18.66
C MET A 163 12.43 7.89 -17.28
N PRO A 164 13.37 8.41 -16.46
CA PRO A 164 13.69 7.84 -15.14
C PRO A 164 12.49 7.72 -14.20
N ILE A 165 11.58 8.69 -14.24
CA ILE A 165 10.36 8.69 -13.39
C ILE A 165 9.46 7.47 -13.69
N ILE A 166 9.38 7.06 -14.97
CA ILE A 166 8.60 5.90 -15.40
C ILE A 166 9.32 4.60 -15.02
N GLN A 167 10.66 4.58 -15.10
CA GLN A 167 11.45 3.43 -14.62
C GLN A 167 11.24 3.20 -13.12
N ASP A 168 11.36 4.26 -12.32
CA ASP A 168 11.14 4.21 -10.87
C ASP A 168 9.73 3.69 -10.54
N PHE A 169 8.71 4.19 -11.24
CA PHE A 169 7.33 3.74 -11.10
C PHE A 169 7.17 2.26 -11.43
N GLY A 170 7.73 1.80 -12.54
CA GLY A 170 7.68 0.39 -12.96
C GLY A 170 8.35 -0.53 -11.94
N LEU A 171 9.55 -0.14 -11.47
CA LEU A 171 10.31 -0.90 -10.49
C LEU A 171 9.55 -1.05 -9.18
N ILE A 172 9.12 0.08 -8.60
CA ILE A 172 8.47 0.04 -7.29
C ILE A 172 7.11 -0.66 -7.34
N THR A 173 6.39 -0.55 -8.48
CA THR A 173 5.11 -1.25 -8.65
C THR A 173 5.33 -2.76 -8.77
N ALA A 174 6.34 -3.22 -9.51
CA ALA A 174 6.67 -4.65 -9.58
C ALA A 174 7.06 -5.21 -8.21
N ILE A 175 7.87 -4.48 -7.43
CA ILE A 175 8.21 -4.84 -6.04
C ILE A 175 6.96 -4.89 -5.15
N THR A 176 6.06 -3.95 -5.31
CA THR A 176 4.78 -3.89 -4.58
C THR A 176 3.92 -5.12 -4.81
N VAL A 177 3.76 -5.53 -6.08
CA VAL A 177 3.01 -6.73 -6.44
C VAL A 177 3.65 -7.97 -5.83
N LEU A 178 4.98 -8.06 -5.87
CA LEU A 178 5.73 -9.16 -5.24
C LEU A 178 5.47 -9.22 -3.73
N PHE A 179 5.58 -8.10 -3.01
CA PHE A 179 5.34 -8.07 -1.57
C PHE A 179 3.89 -8.42 -1.23
N SER A 180 2.93 -7.89 -1.97
CA SER A 180 1.51 -8.21 -1.78
C SER A 180 1.24 -9.70 -1.97
N LEU A 181 1.84 -10.32 -3.01
CA LEU A 181 1.73 -11.75 -3.25
C LEU A 181 2.34 -12.58 -2.11
N VAL A 182 3.59 -12.27 -1.72
CA VAL A 182 4.29 -13.00 -0.65
C VAL A 182 3.50 -12.94 0.66
N LEU A 183 3.00 -11.76 1.02
CA LEU A 183 2.23 -11.58 2.24
C LEU A 183 0.87 -12.29 2.18
N ALA A 184 0.20 -12.29 1.03
CA ALA A 184 -1.06 -13.01 0.84
C ALA A 184 -0.87 -14.55 0.86
N LEU A 185 0.28 -15.07 0.43
CA LEU A 185 0.56 -16.51 0.40
C LEU A 185 1.27 -17.05 1.66
N MET A 186 1.94 -16.21 2.44
CA MET A 186 2.68 -16.62 3.63
C MET A 186 2.04 -16.13 4.93
N VAL A 187 1.79 -14.83 5.04
CA VAL A 187 1.29 -14.24 6.28
C VAL A 187 -0.20 -14.51 6.48
N LEU A 188 -0.99 -14.34 5.42
CA LEU A 188 -2.43 -14.57 5.53
C LEU A 188 -2.78 -16.03 5.89
N PRO A 189 -2.20 -17.08 5.27
CA PRO A 189 -2.42 -18.46 5.69
C PRO A 189 -2.04 -18.74 7.14
N CYS A 190 -0.94 -18.15 7.61
CA CYS A 190 -0.53 -18.27 9.00
C CYS A 190 -1.58 -17.67 9.96
N LEU A 191 -2.12 -16.50 9.63
CA LEU A 191 -3.18 -15.85 10.40
C LEU A 191 -4.49 -16.64 10.36
N LEU A 192 -4.85 -17.23 9.22
CA LEU A 192 -6.05 -18.04 9.07
C LEU A 192 -5.96 -19.35 9.87
N TYR A 193 -4.78 -19.96 9.92
CA TYR A 193 -4.55 -21.17 10.69
C TYR A 193 -4.60 -20.92 12.21
N THR A 194 -4.06 -19.80 12.67
CA THR A 194 -4.02 -19.42 14.10
C THR A 194 -5.33 -18.79 14.60
N SER A 195 -6.23 -18.40 13.69
CA SER A 195 -7.49 -17.76 14.05
C SER A 195 -8.49 -18.78 14.60
N PRO A 196 -9.12 -18.52 15.77
CA PRO A 196 -10.10 -19.44 16.37
C PRO A 196 -11.30 -19.66 15.44
N SER A 197 -11.66 -20.92 15.24
CA SER A 197 -12.78 -21.34 14.41
C SER A 197 -14.10 -20.71 14.87
N PRO A 198 -14.99 -20.33 13.94
CA PRO A 198 -16.36 -19.93 14.30
C PRO A 198 -17.13 -20.97 15.09
N ARG A 199 -16.75 -22.26 15.00
CA ARG A 199 -17.38 -23.36 15.74
C ARG A 199 -17.00 -23.40 17.22
N ASP A 200 -15.80 -22.92 17.58
CA ASP A 200 -15.34 -22.96 18.96
C ASP A 200 -16.07 -21.91 19.84
N ARG A 201 -16.63 -20.87 19.22
CA ARG A 201 -17.43 -19.84 19.90
C ARG A 201 -18.88 -20.25 20.21
N VAL A 202 -19.38 -21.31 19.63
CA VAL A 202 -20.76 -21.81 19.91
C VAL A 202 -20.75 -22.83 21.04
N ARG A 203 -19.57 -23.29 21.47
CA ARG A 203 -19.43 -24.28 22.58
C ARG A 203 -19.02 -23.65 23.91
N SER A 204 -18.80 -22.34 23.96
CA SER A 204 -18.63 -21.60 25.23
C SER A 204 -19.83 -20.68 25.45
#